data_93d2e2328da5521a6960e3d5bea0500b
#
_entry.id   93d2e2328da5521a6960e3d5bea0500b
#
_cell.length_a   1.000
_cell.length_b   1.000
_cell.length_c   1.000
_cell.angle_alpha   90.00
_cell.angle_beta   90.00
_cell.angle_gamma   90.00
#
_symmetry.space_group_name_H-M   'P 1'
#
loop_
_entity.id
_entity.type
_entity.pdbx_description
1 polymer ?
#
loop_
_entity_poly.entity_id
_entity_poly.type
_entity_poly.pdbx_seq_one_letter_code
_entity_poly.pdbx_strand_id
1 'polypeptide(L)'
;TVIGGYIFGLGIVLAGGCATGTWYRAGEGLIGSWIALFTYMVMSAVMRSPHASGLNQTLQHYSTEHNSIAETFNLSVWPLVAVLLVITLWVVMKELKKPKLKVATLPPRRTGIAHILFEKRWHPFVTAVLIGLIALLAWPLSEATGRMFGLGITSPTANILQFLVAGDMKYINWGVFLVLGIFVGSFIAAKASREFRVRAADAQTTLRSGLGGVLM
;
A
#
# COMPACT_ATOMS: atom_id res chain seq x y z
N THR A 1 6.41 9.14 -16.90
CA THR A 1 5.93 9.21 -15.49
C THR A 1 4.47 9.64 -15.39
N VAL A 2 4.03 10.74 -16.03
CA VAL A 2 2.65 11.26 -15.92
C VAL A 2 1.62 10.26 -16.43
N ILE A 3 1.84 9.70 -17.63
CA ILE A 3 0.93 8.70 -18.23
C ILE A 3 0.85 7.44 -17.35
N GLY A 4 1.99 6.94 -16.88
CA GLY A 4 2.02 5.78 -15.98
C GLY A 4 1.30 6.06 -14.65
N GLY A 5 1.47 7.25 -14.07
CA GLY A 5 0.73 7.67 -12.88
C GLY A 5 -0.77 7.75 -13.10
N TYR A 6 -1.21 8.21 -14.28
CA TYR A 6 -2.62 8.25 -14.63
C TYR A 6 -3.22 6.84 -14.78
N ILE A 7 -2.54 5.94 -15.50
CA ILE A 7 -2.97 4.53 -15.65
C ILE A 7 -3.04 3.85 -14.29
N PHE A 8 -2.01 4.04 -13.46
CA PHE A 8 -1.98 3.51 -12.10
C PHE A 8 -3.13 4.04 -11.24
N GLY A 9 -3.44 5.34 -11.35
CA GLY A 9 -4.57 5.95 -10.68
C GLY A 9 -5.91 5.35 -11.09
N LEU A 10 -6.13 5.11 -12.40
CA LEU A 10 -7.29 4.38 -12.89
C LEU A 10 -7.35 2.95 -12.34
N GLY A 11 -6.21 2.26 -12.30
CA GLY A 11 -6.09 0.92 -11.72
C GLY A 11 -6.53 0.89 -10.26
N ILE A 12 -6.08 1.84 -9.44
CA ILE A 12 -6.47 1.97 -8.01
C ILE A 12 -7.99 2.14 -7.87
N VAL A 13 -8.61 2.98 -8.69
CA VAL A 13 -10.06 3.21 -8.63
C VAL A 13 -10.83 1.95 -9.01
N LEU A 14 -10.43 1.26 -10.08
CA LEU A 14 -11.07 0.02 -10.54
C LEU A 14 -10.87 -1.13 -9.56
N ALA A 15 -9.69 -1.27 -8.97
CA ALA A 15 -9.40 -2.29 -7.96
C ALA A 15 -10.10 -2.02 -6.61
N GLY A 16 -10.63 -0.81 -6.42
CA GLY A 16 -11.26 -0.38 -5.17
C GLY A 16 -10.27 -0.08 -4.05
N GLY A 17 -8.99 0.06 -4.35
CA GLY A 17 -7.94 0.42 -3.38
C GLY A 17 -6.53 0.32 -3.95
N CYS A 18 -5.57 0.95 -3.28
CA CYS A 18 -4.16 0.86 -3.64
C CYS A 18 -3.59 -0.54 -3.35
N ALA A 19 -2.37 -0.82 -3.79
CA ALA A 19 -1.71 -2.10 -3.57
C ALA A 19 -1.73 -2.56 -2.10
N THR A 20 -1.40 -1.66 -1.16
CA THR A 20 -1.49 -1.94 0.28
C THR A 20 -2.93 -2.22 0.71
N GLY A 21 -3.88 -1.41 0.18
CA GLY A 21 -5.31 -1.58 0.42
C GLY A 21 -5.84 -2.93 -0.03
N THR A 22 -5.35 -3.42 -1.15
CA THR A 22 -5.71 -4.73 -1.69
C THR A 22 -5.23 -5.87 -0.80
N TRP A 23 -4.01 -5.76 -0.24
CA TRP A 23 -3.46 -6.74 0.70
C TRP A 23 -4.27 -6.84 1.99
N TYR A 24 -4.56 -5.72 2.66
CA TYR A 24 -5.29 -5.79 3.92
C TYR A 24 -6.75 -6.21 3.72
N ARG A 25 -7.41 -5.77 2.65
CA ARG A 25 -8.78 -6.19 2.33
C ARG A 25 -8.88 -7.66 1.95
N ALA A 26 -7.86 -8.20 1.29
CA ALA A 26 -7.76 -9.64 1.05
C ALA A 26 -7.72 -10.40 2.39
N GLY A 27 -6.95 -9.92 3.39
CA GLY A 27 -6.94 -10.47 4.75
C GLY A 27 -8.29 -10.36 5.47
N GLU A 28 -9.10 -9.33 5.21
CA GLU A 28 -10.45 -9.17 5.74
C GLU A 28 -11.50 -10.10 5.09
N GLY A 29 -11.14 -10.78 3.98
CA GLY A 29 -12.00 -11.75 3.30
C GLY A 29 -12.77 -11.23 2.09
N LEU A 30 -12.37 -10.10 1.49
CA LEU A 30 -12.98 -9.58 0.27
C LEU A 30 -12.46 -10.32 -0.98
N ILE A 31 -13.31 -11.10 -1.64
CA ILE A 31 -12.96 -11.89 -2.84
C ILE A 31 -12.49 -11.01 -4.00
N GLY A 32 -13.13 -9.86 -4.22
CA GLY A 32 -12.69 -8.90 -5.25
C GLY A 32 -11.23 -8.45 -5.04
N SER A 33 -10.81 -8.26 -3.79
CA SER A 33 -9.42 -7.92 -3.46
C SER A 33 -8.45 -9.08 -3.68
N TRP A 34 -8.87 -10.33 -3.49
CA TRP A 34 -8.06 -11.51 -3.84
C TRP A 34 -7.76 -11.56 -5.34
N ILE A 35 -8.77 -11.30 -6.17
CA ILE A 35 -8.62 -11.31 -7.63
C ILE A 35 -7.73 -10.15 -8.08
N ALA A 36 -7.98 -8.94 -7.56
CA ALA A 36 -7.13 -7.78 -7.85
C ALA A 36 -5.67 -8.02 -7.41
N LEU A 37 -5.46 -8.65 -6.25
CA LEU A 37 -4.14 -8.98 -5.74
C LEU A 37 -3.42 -9.98 -6.64
N PHE A 38 -4.12 -11.04 -7.06
CA PHE A 38 -3.56 -12.05 -7.93
C PHE A 38 -3.16 -11.46 -9.29
N THR A 39 -4.05 -10.72 -9.95
CA THR A 39 -3.76 -10.07 -11.24
C THR A 39 -2.63 -9.04 -11.12
N TYR A 40 -2.58 -8.29 -10.04
CA TYR A 40 -1.48 -7.37 -9.73
C TYR A 40 -0.15 -8.09 -9.52
N MET A 41 -0.12 -9.21 -8.78
CA MET A 41 1.08 -10.03 -8.63
C MET A 41 1.61 -10.52 -9.97
N VAL A 42 0.73 -11.07 -10.81
CA VAL A 42 1.08 -11.58 -12.13
C VAL A 42 1.65 -10.47 -12.99
N MET A 43 0.95 -9.34 -13.08
CA MET A 43 1.39 -8.23 -13.93
C MET A 43 2.70 -7.60 -13.45
N SER A 44 2.87 -7.42 -12.14
CA SER A 44 4.12 -6.94 -11.57
C SER A 44 5.30 -7.89 -11.83
N ALA A 45 5.07 -9.21 -11.80
CA ALA A 45 6.10 -10.19 -12.09
C ALA A 45 6.43 -10.22 -13.59
N VAL A 46 5.43 -10.14 -14.48
CA VAL A 46 5.62 -10.08 -15.93
C VAL A 46 6.43 -8.84 -16.32
N MET A 47 6.08 -7.67 -15.78
CA MET A 47 6.80 -6.41 -16.07
C MET A 47 8.26 -6.43 -15.60
N ARG A 48 8.60 -7.26 -14.63
CA ARG A 48 9.98 -7.45 -14.16
C ARG A 48 10.72 -8.59 -14.84
N SER A 49 10.04 -9.36 -15.67
CA SER A 49 10.65 -10.47 -16.40
C SER A 49 11.52 -9.98 -17.55
N PRO A 50 12.52 -10.77 -17.99
CA PRO A 50 13.35 -10.46 -19.15
C PRO A 50 12.53 -10.26 -20.44
N HIS A 51 11.38 -10.88 -20.56
CA HIS A 51 10.50 -10.78 -21.74
C HIS A 51 9.87 -9.36 -21.89
N ALA A 52 9.64 -8.68 -20.80
CA ALA A 52 9.14 -7.29 -20.81
C ALA A 52 10.28 -6.25 -20.82
N SER A 53 11.54 -6.68 -20.85
CA SER A 53 12.69 -5.78 -20.80
C SER A 53 12.74 -4.81 -21.99
N GLY A 54 12.33 -5.24 -23.19
CA GLY A 54 12.26 -4.38 -24.37
C GLY A 54 11.28 -3.22 -24.19
N LEU A 55 10.08 -3.49 -23.69
CA LEU A 55 9.09 -2.45 -23.37
C LEU A 55 9.61 -1.50 -22.30
N ASN A 56 10.21 -2.06 -21.25
CA ASN A 56 10.74 -1.30 -20.13
C ASN A 56 11.93 -0.42 -20.57
N GLN A 57 12.83 -0.92 -21.40
CA GLN A 57 13.94 -0.16 -21.99
C GLN A 57 13.44 0.96 -22.89
N THR A 58 12.44 0.69 -23.74
CA THR A 58 11.84 1.73 -24.60
C THR A 58 11.21 2.83 -23.76
N LEU A 59 10.48 2.49 -22.70
CA LEU A 59 9.88 3.47 -21.80
C LEU A 59 10.93 4.27 -21.00
N GLN A 60 12.03 3.63 -20.62
CA GLN A 60 13.15 4.29 -19.93
C GLN A 60 13.96 5.19 -20.85
N HIS A 61 14.07 4.85 -22.13
CA HIS A 61 14.76 5.70 -23.10
C HIS A 61 14.09 7.07 -23.29
N TYR A 62 12.78 7.14 -23.06
CA TYR A 62 12.04 8.40 -23.04
C TYR A 62 12.04 9.08 -21.65
N SER A 63 12.83 8.59 -20.69
CA SER A 63 12.98 9.28 -19.40
C SER A 63 13.88 10.51 -19.59
N THR A 64 13.48 11.63 -19.02
CA THR A 64 14.31 12.84 -18.96
C THR A 64 15.50 12.61 -18.04
N GLU A 65 16.63 13.25 -18.32
CA GLU A 65 17.85 13.17 -17.50
C GLU A 65 17.62 13.61 -16.04
N HIS A 66 16.55 14.38 -15.79
CA HIS A 66 16.20 14.87 -14.47
C HIS A 66 15.20 13.89 -13.78
N ASN A 67 15.69 13.16 -12.81
CA ASN A 67 14.90 12.15 -12.08
C ASN A 67 14.11 12.72 -10.89
N SER A 68 14.40 13.94 -10.47
CA SER A 68 13.72 14.58 -9.33
C SER A 68 13.36 16.04 -9.60
N ILE A 69 12.32 16.52 -8.93
CA ILE A 69 11.91 17.92 -8.97
C ILE A 69 13.05 18.83 -8.47
N ALA A 70 13.78 18.38 -7.46
CA ALA A 70 14.92 19.12 -6.91
C ALA A 70 16.04 19.32 -7.94
N GLU A 71 16.37 18.29 -8.73
CA GLU A 71 17.34 18.38 -9.82
C GLU A 71 16.87 19.27 -10.97
N THR A 72 15.59 19.17 -11.34
CA THR A 72 15.00 19.99 -12.41
C THR A 72 15.08 21.48 -12.11
N PHE A 73 14.88 21.87 -10.86
CA PHE A 73 14.93 23.27 -10.42
C PHE A 73 16.27 23.66 -9.80
N ASN A 74 17.25 22.75 -9.78
CA ASN A 74 18.56 22.96 -9.16
C ASN A 74 18.47 23.44 -7.70
N LEU A 75 17.43 22.98 -6.98
CA LEU A 75 17.11 23.33 -5.62
C LEU A 75 17.58 22.24 -4.67
N SER A 76 18.07 22.63 -3.50
CA SER A 76 18.28 21.68 -2.41
C SER A 76 16.96 20.99 -2.02
N VAL A 77 17.01 19.73 -1.60
CA VAL A 77 15.83 18.98 -1.16
C VAL A 77 15.17 19.59 0.08
N TRP A 78 15.97 20.23 0.94
CA TRP A 78 15.52 20.74 2.25
C TRP A 78 14.40 21.79 2.19
N PRO A 79 14.39 22.79 1.32
CA PRO A 79 13.28 23.73 1.20
C PRO A 79 11.97 23.05 0.81
N LEU A 80 12.01 22.05 -0.08
CA LEU A 80 10.83 21.29 -0.47
C LEU A 80 10.25 20.51 0.69
N VAL A 81 11.10 19.87 1.49
CA VAL A 81 10.70 19.16 2.72
C VAL A 81 10.09 20.14 3.72
N ALA A 82 10.69 21.32 3.93
CA ALA A 82 10.17 22.34 4.82
C ALA A 82 8.77 22.82 4.39
N VAL A 83 8.57 23.09 3.10
CA VAL A 83 7.28 23.53 2.55
C VAL A 83 6.22 22.43 2.75
N LEU A 84 6.53 21.17 2.44
CA LEU A 84 5.62 20.05 2.68
C LEU A 84 5.26 19.89 4.16
N LEU A 85 6.25 20.05 5.05
CA LEU A 85 6.03 19.96 6.49
C LEU A 85 5.10 21.07 6.97
N VAL A 86 5.31 22.31 6.54
CA VAL A 86 4.44 23.46 6.89
C VAL A 86 3.02 23.24 6.38
N ILE A 87 2.85 22.82 5.12
CA ILE A 87 1.52 22.52 4.54
C ILE A 87 0.84 21.41 5.34
N THR A 88 1.56 20.33 5.63
CA THR A 88 1.01 19.20 6.39
C THR A 88 0.58 19.63 7.79
N LEU A 89 1.41 20.36 8.51
CA LEU A 89 1.07 20.90 9.84
C LEU A 89 -0.14 21.83 9.77
N TRP A 90 -0.21 22.69 8.76
CA TRP A 90 -1.35 23.60 8.58
C TRP A 90 -2.66 22.83 8.34
N VAL A 91 -2.64 21.81 7.47
CA VAL A 91 -3.79 20.94 7.19
C VAL A 91 -4.21 20.20 8.45
N VAL A 92 -3.27 19.62 9.19
CA VAL A 92 -3.54 18.90 10.43
C VAL A 92 -4.17 19.84 11.47
N MET A 93 -3.61 21.02 11.67
CA MET A 93 -4.18 22.02 12.61
C MET A 93 -5.58 22.45 12.21
N LYS A 94 -5.83 22.66 10.91
CA LYS A 94 -7.14 23.00 10.39
C LYS A 94 -8.16 21.88 10.61
N GLU A 95 -7.75 20.64 10.42
CA GLU A 95 -8.61 19.47 10.61
C GLU A 95 -8.92 19.20 12.08
N LEU A 96 -7.95 19.40 12.98
CA LEU A 96 -8.15 19.27 14.42
C LEU A 96 -9.11 20.32 14.99
N LYS A 97 -9.21 21.50 14.37
CA LYS A 97 -10.14 22.57 14.77
C LYS A 97 -11.59 22.33 14.32
N LYS A 98 -11.83 21.39 13.40
CA LYS A 98 -13.19 21.09 12.97
C LYS A 98 -14.01 20.47 14.10
N PRO A 99 -15.28 20.86 14.27
CA PRO A 99 -16.16 20.26 15.25
C PRO A 99 -16.32 18.77 14.95
N LYS A 100 -16.04 17.92 15.93
CA LYS A 100 -16.21 16.46 15.81
C LYS A 100 -17.70 16.16 15.76
N LEU A 101 -18.19 15.65 14.64
CA LEU A 101 -19.52 15.08 14.56
C LEU A 101 -19.63 13.92 15.57
N LYS A 102 -20.51 14.08 16.54
CA LYS A 102 -20.86 13.01 17.49
C LYS A 102 -21.69 11.97 16.75
N VAL A 103 -21.02 10.97 16.20
CA VAL A 103 -21.71 9.78 15.67
C VAL A 103 -22.15 8.95 16.87
N ALA A 104 -23.43 8.58 16.92
CA ALA A 104 -23.94 7.69 17.94
C ALA A 104 -23.13 6.38 17.90
N THR A 105 -22.40 6.12 18.96
CA THR A 105 -21.64 4.87 19.12
C THR A 105 -22.50 3.89 19.86
N LEU A 106 -22.57 2.66 19.35
CA LEU A 106 -23.18 1.53 20.05
C LEU A 106 -22.45 1.30 21.40
N PRO A 107 -23.15 0.83 22.43
CA PRO A 107 -22.51 0.54 23.71
C PRO A 107 -21.34 -0.45 23.54
N PRO A 108 -20.21 -0.21 24.22
CA PRO A 108 -19.03 -1.05 24.06
C PRO A 108 -19.34 -2.48 24.53
N ARG A 109 -18.99 -3.46 23.71
CA ARG A 109 -19.14 -4.89 24.04
C ARG A 109 -17.97 -5.44 24.85
N ARG A 110 -16.83 -4.76 24.81
CA ARG A 110 -15.60 -5.17 25.52
C ARG A 110 -15.13 -4.06 26.45
N THR A 111 -14.50 -4.45 27.55
CA THR A 111 -13.91 -3.53 28.54
C THR A 111 -12.37 -3.62 28.49
N GLY A 112 -11.69 -2.53 28.88
CA GLY A 112 -10.23 -2.49 28.99
C GLY A 112 -9.50 -2.32 27.64
N ILE A 113 -8.28 -2.87 27.56
CA ILE A 113 -7.37 -2.72 26.41
C ILE A 113 -7.96 -3.30 25.13
N ALA A 114 -8.72 -4.39 25.25
CA ALA A 114 -9.37 -5.02 24.10
C ALA A 114 -10.42 -4.12 23.42
N HIS A 115 -11.10 -3.27 24.17
CA HIS A 115 -12.01 -2.26 23.63
C HIS A 115 -11.23 -1.22 22.81
N ILE A 116 -10.09 -0.75 23.34
CA ILE A 116 -9.26 0.28 22.67
C ILE A 116 -8.66 -0.25 21.37
N LEU A 117 -8.19 -1.51 21.36
CA LEU A 117 -7.50 -2.08 20.20
C LEU A 117 -8.44 -2.54 19.09
N PHE A 118 -9.59 -3.15 19.44
CA PHE A 118 -10.42 -3.88 18.47
C PHE A 118 -11.82 -3.31 18.27
N GLU A 119 -12.27 -2.40 19.11
CA GLU A 119 -13.64 -1.88 19.02
C GLU A 119 -13.66 -0.37 18.83
N LYS A 120 -12.72 0.36 19.45
CA LYS A 120 -12.64 1.80 19.34
C LYS A 120 -12.03 2.22 18.01
N ARG A 121 -12.74 3.07 17.28
CA ARG A 121 -12.21 3.69 16.07
C ARG A 121 -11.07 4.65 16.44
N TRP A 122 -9.86 4.32 16.02
CA TRP A 122 -8.71 5.17 16.28
C TRP A 122 -8.78 6.46 15.47
N HIS A 123 -8.25 7.52 16.04
CA HIS A 123 -8.18 8.78 15.31
C HIS A 123 -7.19 8.64 14.13
N PRO A 124 -7.55 9.10 12.91
CA PRO A 124 -6.70 8.92 11.73
C PRO A 124 -5.26 9.41 11.92
N PHE A 125 -5.06 10.50 12.65
CA PHE A 125 -3.70 11.03 12.92
C PHE A 125 -2.88 10.12 13.84
N VAL A 126 -3.49 9.47 14.82
CA VAL A 126 -2.78 8.49 15.68
C VAL A 126 -2.30 7.31 14.84
N THR A 127 -3.16 6.80 13.97
CA THR A 127 -2.81 5.71 13.06
C THR A 127 -1.72 6.15 12.09
N ALA A 128 -1.80 7.36 11.53
CA ALA A 128 -0.79 7.91 10.63
C ALA A 128 0.58 8.05 11.30
N VAL A 129 0.63 8.52 12.55
CA VAL A 129 1.88 8.62 13.34
C VAL A 129 2.48 7.23 13.58
N LEU A 130 1.67 6.25 13.96
CA LEU A 130 2.15 4.88 14.16
C LEU A 130 2.71 4.26 12.88
N ILE A 131 2.02 4.45 11.74
CA ILE A 131 2.50 4.00 10.43
C ILE A 131 3.81 4.71 10.07
N GLY A 132 3.91 6.02 10.34
CA GLY A 132 5.13 6.79 10.11
C GLY A 132 6.32 6.29 10.94
N LEU A 133 6.10 5.95 12.21
CA LEU A 133 7.13 5.35 13.08
C LEU A 133 7.58 3.97 12.56
N ILE A 134 6.64 3.13 12.12
CA ILE A 134 6.96 1.84 11.49
C ILE A 134 7.76 2.08 10.21
N ALA A 135 7.42 3.10 9.41
CA ALA A 135 8.16 3.44 8.19
C ALA A 135 9.60 3.87 8.48
N LEU A 136 9.83 4.63 9.55
CA LEU A 136 11.17 5.02 10.00
C LEU A 136 11.99 3.81 10.42
N LEU A 137 11.40 2.86 11.14
CA LEU A 137 12.07 1.61 11.55
C LEU A 137 12.30 0.66 10.36
N ALA A 138 11.41 0.68 9.38
CA ALA A 138 11.50 -0.16 8.20
C ALA A 138 12.73 0.14 7.34
N TRP A 139 13.19 1.38 7.31
CA TRP A 139 14.35 1.77 6.50
C TRP A 139 15.65 1.04 6.93
N PRO A 140 16.12 1.17 8.18
CA PRO A 140 17.34 0.47 8.62
C PRO A 140 17.18 -1.05 8.59
N LEU A 141 16.01 -1.59 8.88
CA LEU A 141 15.76 -3.03 8.80
C LEU A 141 15.82 -3.54 7.35
N SER A 142 15.33 -2.76 6.40
CA SER A 142 15.40 -3.08 4.97
C SER A 142 16.85 -3.05 4.48
N GLU A 143 17.62 -2.05 4.89
CA GLU A 143 19.05 -1.90 4.55
C GLU A 143 19.88 -3.07 5.12
N ALA A 144 19.60 -3.49 6.35
CA ALA A 144 20.28 -4.64 6.98
C ALA A 144 20.08 -5.95 6.19
N THR A 145 19.01 -6.06 5.38
CA THR A 145 18.76 -7.21 4.48
C THR A 145 19.28 -6.99 3.05
N GLY A 146 20.09 -5.94 2.82
CA GLY A 146 20.67 -5.63 1.50
C GLY A 146 19.69 -4.98 0.52
N ARG A 147 18.55 -4.50 0.99
CA ARG A 147 17.54 -3.82 0.18
C ARG A 147 17.52 -2.33 0.50
N MET A 148 17.99 -1.50 -0.43
CA MET A 148 18.03 -0.04 -0.28
C MET A 148 16.68 0.66 -0.57
N PHE A 149 15.59 0.11 -0.05
CA PHE A 149 14.25 0.69 -0.21
C PHE A 149 13.49 0.62 1.12
N GLY A 150 12.77 1.67 1.45
CA GLY A 150 11.86 1.68 2.60
C GLY A 150 10.60 0.83 2.37
N LEU A 151 9.47 1.32 2.86
CA LEU A 151 8.17 0.67 2.66
C LEU A 151 7.82 0.63 1.16
N GLY A 152 7.84 -0.55 0.58
CA GLY A 152 7.43 -0.79 -0.81
C GLY A 152 6.61 -2.06 -0.90
N ILE A 153 5.54 -2.03 -1.68
CA ILE A 153 4.58 -3.16 -1.80
C ILE A 153 4.74 -3.88 -3.14
N THR A 154 4.96 -3.14 -4.24
CA THR A 154 4.98 -3.70 -5.60
C THR A 154 6.09 -4.73 -5.80
N SER A 155 7.34 -4.36 -5.47
CA SER A 155 8.49 -5.29 -5.63
C SER A 155 8.36 -6.54 -4.77
N PRO A 156 8.02 -6.47 -3.47
CA PRO A 156 7.76 -7.65 -2.67
C PRO A 156 6.61 -8.51 -3.16
N THR A 157 5.56 -7.90 -3.67
CA THR A 157 4.41 -8.63 -4.24
C THR A 157 4.83 -9.44 -5.48
N ALA A 158 5.61 -8.84 -6.39
CA ALA A 158 6.19 -9.56 -7.52
C ALA A 158 7.15 -10.68 -7.07
N ASN A 159 7.96 -10.42 -6.03
CA ASN A 159 8.91 -11.39 -5.49
C ASN A 159 8.21 -12.63 -4.91
N ILE A 160 7.02 -12.47 -4.28
CA ILE A 160 6.23 -13.61 -3.80
C ILE A 160 5.89 -14.55 -4.98
N LEU A 161 5.40 -14.00 -6.08
CA LEU A 161 5.07 -14.83 -7.24
C LEU A 161 6.32 -15.45 -7.87
N GLN A 162 7.40 -14.69 -8.01
CA GLN A 162 8.67 -15.19 -8.53
C GLN A 162 9.23 -16.31 -7.66
N PHE A 163 9.14 -16.21 -6.34
CA PHE A 163 9.50 -17.30 -5.43
C PHE A 163 8.64 -18.53 -5.64
N LEU A 164 7.32 -18.38 -5.75
CA LEU A 164 6.40 -19.49 -5.98
C LEU A 164 6.65 -20.22 -7.30
N VAL A 165 7.10 -19.49 -8.33
CA VAL A 165 7.36 -20.05 -9.66
C VAL A 165 8.78 -20.61 -9.79
N ALA A 166 9.79 -19.90 -9.29
CA ALA A 166 11.20 -20.26 -9.46
C ALA A 166 11.77 -21.10 -8.29
N GLY A 167 11.15 -21.05 -7.11
CA GLY A 167 11.63 -21.74 -5.91
C GLY A 167 12.92 -21.18 -5.31
N ASP A 168 13.41 -20.02 -5.78
CA ASP A 168 14.71 -19.47 -5.41
C ASP A 168 14.57 -18.50 -4.24
N MET A 169 15.29 -18.78 -3.14
CA MET A 169 15.27 -18.00 -1.89
C MET A 169 15.74 -16.56 -2.05
N LYS A 170 16.44 -16.21 -3.14
CA LYS A 170 16.88 -14.82 -3.40
C LYS A 170 15.71 -13.82 -3.50
N TYR A 171 14.51 -14.30 -3.81
CA TYR A 171 13.31 -13.46 -3.89
C TYR A 171 12.71 -13.15 -2.53
N ILE A 172 13.08 -13.89 -1.48
CA ILE A 172 12.59 -13.66 -0.13
C ILE A 172 13.49 -12.62 0.55
N ASN A 173 12.90 -11.47 0.81
CA ASN A 173 13.54 -10.35 1.50
C ASN A 173 12.60 -9.75 2.55
N TRP A 174 13.11 -8.80 3.33
CA TRP A 174 12.33 -8.10 4.36
C TRP A 174 10.97 -7.57 3.84
N GLY A 175 10.92 -7.07 2.60
CA GLY A 175 9.69 -6.56 2.01
C GLY A 175 8.61 -7.64 1.82
N VAL A 176 9.01 -8.89 1.54
CA VAL A 176 8.06 -10.01 1.45
C VAL A 176 7.41 -10.28 2.81
N PHE A 177 8.20 -10.28 3.89
CA PHE A 177 7.66 -10.43 5.25
C PHE A 177 6.77 -9.26 5.64
N LEU A 178 7.10 -8.03 5.23
CA LEU A 178 6.24 -6.87 5.44
C LEU A 178 4.85 -7.09 4.83
N VAL A 179 4.80 -7.50 3.57
CA VAL A 179 3.53 -7.68 2.83
C VAL A 179 2.72 -8.83 3.40
N LEU A 180 3.35 -9.95 3.71
CA LEU A 180 2.70 -11.07 4.40
C LEU A 180 2.22 -10.66 5.80
N GLY A 181 2.99 -9.84 6.50
CA GLY A 181 2.61 -9.27 7.79
C GLY A 181 1.36 -8.40 7.72
N ILE A 182 1.19 -7.61 6.65
CA ILE A 182 -0.04 -6.83 6.42
C ILE A 182 -1.24 -7.77 6.26
N PHE A 183 -1.10 -8.84 5.48
CA PHE A 183 -2.17 -9.81 5.26
C PHE A 183 -2.56 -10.55 6.54
N VAL A 184 -1.59 -11.11 7.25
CA VAL A 184 -1.82 -11.84 8.51
C VAL A 184 -2.36 -10.90 9.60
N GLY A 185 -1.78 -9.69 9.72
CA GLY A 185 -2.21 -8.69 10.68
C GLY A 185 -3.65 -8.24 10.45
N SER A 186 -4.04 -7.99 9.20
CA SER A 186 -5.42 -7.63 8.87
C SER A 186 -6.40 -8.77 9.12
N PHE A 187 -6.02 -10.01 8.82
CA PHE A 187 -6.83 -11.19 9.12
C PHE A 187 -7.06 -11.37 10.63
N ILE A 188 -6.00 -11.25 11.43
CA ILE A 188 -6.11 -11.34 12.90
C ILE A 188 -6.98 -10.20 13.42
N ALA A 189 -6.77 -8.97 12.96
CA ALA A 189 -7.55 -7.81 13.36
C ALA A 189 -9.04 -7.98 13.02
N ALA A 190 -9.36 -8.39 11.79
CA ALA A 190 -10.73 -8.62 11.34
C ALA A 190 -11.44 -9.72 12.14
N LYS A 191 -10.73 -10.82 12.45
CA LYS A 191 -11.27 -11.88 13.34
C LYS A 191 -11.46 -11.41 14.76
N ALA A 192 -10.51 -10.67 15.31
CA ALA A 192 -10.59 -10.15 16.66
C ALA A 192 -11.72 -9.12 16.81
N SER A 193 -11.95 -8.28 15.81
CA SER A 193 -13.07 -7.33 15.76
C SER A 193 -14.41 -7.98 15.39
N ARG A 194 -14.43 -9.27 15.03
CA ARG A 194 -15.62 -9.99 14.50
C ARG A 194 -16.18 -9.38 13.21
N GLU A 195 -15.35 -8.70 12.45
CA GLU A 195 -15.70 -8.09 11.17
C GLU A 195 -15.33 -8.96 9.98
N PHE A 196 -14.57 -10.03 10.22
CA PHE A 196 -14.17 -10.97 9.16
C PHE A 196 -15.43 -11.60 8.53
N ARG A 197 -15.61 -11.32 7.25
CA ARG A 197 -16.69 -11.90 6.44
C ARG A 197 -16.16 -12.17 5.05
N VAL A 198 -16.31 -13.38 4.57
CA VAL A 198 -16.07 -13.69 3.17
C VAL A 198 -17.20 -13.04 2.37
N ARG A 199 -16.86 -12.01 1.62
CA ARG A 199 -17.80 -11.25 0.78
C ARG A 199 -17.42 -11.43 -0.67
N ALA A 200 -18.29 -12.10 -1.43
CA ALA A 200 -18.24 -12.08 -2.88
C ALA A 200 -18.84 -10.76 -3.36
N ALA A 201 -18.07 -10.01 -4.13
CA ALA A 201 -18.61 -8.89 -4.87
C ALA A 201 -19.41 -9.42 -6.07
N ASP A 202 -20.30 -8.60 -6.61
CA ASP A 202 -20.97 -8.87 -7.88
C ASP A 202 -19.94 -9.17 -8.99
N ALA A 203 -20.31 -9.98 -9.97
CA ALA A 203 -19.43 -10.38 -11.07
C ALA A 203 -18.81 -9.18 -11.80
N GLN A 204 -19.57 -8.11 -11.99
CA GLN A 204 -19.08 -6.88 -12.61
C GLN A 204 -18.01 -6.19 -11.76
N THR A 205 -18.22 -6.11 -10.46
CA THR A 205 -17.23 -5.54 -9.51
C THR A 205 -15.97 -6.39 -9.46
N THR A 206 -16.11 -7.71 -9.52
CA THR A 206 -15.00 -8.65 -9.54
C THR A 206 -14.13 -8.50 -10.81
N LEU A 207 -14.75 -8.38 -11.97
CA LEU A 207 -14.06 -8.09 -13.23
C LEU A 207 -13.34 -6.74 -13.20
N ARG A 208 -13.99 -5.70 -12.71
CA ARG A 208 -13.37 -4.37 -12.53
C ARG A 208 -12.15 -4.44 -11.60
N SER A 209 -12.28 -5.19 -10.51
CA SER A 209 -11.16 -5.37 -9.58
C SER A 209 -9.98 -6.10 -10.23
N GLY A 210 -10.26 -7.13 -11.04
CA GLY A 210 -9.22 -7.83 -11.81
C GLY A 210 -8.52 -6.93 -12.82
N LEU A 211 -9.29 -6.16 -13.61
CA LEU A 211 -8.73 -5.16 -14.54
C LEU A 211 -7.94 -4.09 -13.81
N GLY A 212 -8.42 -3.62 -12.66
CA GLY A 212 -7.70 -2.69 -11.80
C GLY A 212 -6.36 -3.24 -11.34
N GLY A 213 -6.30 -4.52 -10.95
CA GLY A 213 -5.05 -5.18 -10.58
C GLY A 213 -4.05 -5.29 -11.74
N VAL A 214 -4.52 -5.46 -12.97
CA VAL A 214 -3.65 -5.45 -14.17
C VAL A 214 -3.06 -4.08 -14.44
N LEU A 215 -3.82 -3.00 -14.21
CA LEU A 215 -3.39 -1.63 -14.47
C LEU A 215 -2.52 -1.04 -13.34
N MET A 216 -2.52 -1.63 -12.15
CA MET A 216 -1.64 -1.27 -11.03
C MET A 216 -0.25 -1.86 -11.18
#